data_d20d8fdeb31a2cc7f359ce57ceb15407
#
_entry.id   d20d8fdeb31a2cc7f359ce57ceb15407
#
_cell.length_a   1.000
_cell.length_b   1.000
_cell.length_c   1.000
_cell.angle_alpha   90.00
_cell.angle_beta   90.00
_cell.angle_gamma   90.00
#
_symmetry.space_group_name_H-M   'P 1'
#
loop_
_entity.id
_entity.type
_entity.pdbx_description
1 polymer ?
#
loop_
_entity_poly.entity_id
_entity_poly.type
_entity_poly.pdbx_seq_one_letter_code
_entity_poly.pdbx_strand_id
1 'polypeptide(L)'
;MRISSDNTRYTSAWRYVELAKYVPSLGRIIRIKKEDDPVLVDIDRLDAFRDKYNNLGLYTSVWQYNSKDIDVATRMGSLYFDLDNKDVNISLEECKRLYSYLSNYIPEESLIVYYTGKKGFHIECEALALGIPNSNDLHSVFRFIANDLSKKLNLTSLDFSVYDLRRMWRLPGSIHQDTNLYKTKLDNSILFSSLEDIVKYSSEPQDYSIPEQERDLKACDWYTDYSIQMQVEKNRPKDPLAYFNEHGSKRVTSFGDGEKVFNKVRLLHSCSAIKRIEKEAKENKHLDHESRLFLCSILTYTDDSIQYLHEILSNCDDYNPGRSSAHINDWIKRREAGIGGRPYTCERANSAGVGCGDCSLEHKNKWIKIGETFVETSEKISPSPIRFAYTNEKKGGTTDGE
;
A
#
# COMPACT_ATOMS: atom_id res chain seq x y z
N MET A 1 -43.17 -1.29 0.32
CA MET A 1 -42.90 -2.67 -0.09
C MET A 1 -41.78 -3.18 0.82
N ARG A 2 -42.02 -4.12 1.71
CA ARG A 2 -40.94 -4.70 2.55
C ARG A 2 -40.13 -5.61 1.65
N ILE A 3 -38.90 -5.22 1.34
CA ILE A 3 -37.93 -6.04 0.67
C ILE A 3 -37.48 -7.07 1.70
N SER A 4 -37.65 -8.36 1.41
CA SER A 4 -37.29 -9.42 2.34
C SER A 4 -35.79 -9.38 2.64
N SER A 5 -35.45 -9.54 3.90
CA SER A 5 -34.10 -9.50 4.45
C SER A 5 -33.28 -10.76 4.18
N ASP A 6 -33.57 -11.52 3.15
CA ASP A 6 -32.75 -12.69 2.78
C ASP A 6 -31.44 -12.26 2.13
N ASN A 7 -30.56 -11.71 2.95
CA ASN A 7 -29.16 -11.46 2.62
C ASN A 7 -28.36 -12.77 2.78
N THR A 8 -28.52 -13.69 1.84
CA THR A 8 -27.85 -15.00 1.83
C THR A 8 -26.35 -14.94 1.52
N ARG A 9 -25.75 -13.75 1.47
CA ARG A 9 -24.29 -13.53 1.35
C ARG A 9 -23.47 -14.23 2.41
N TYR A 10 -24.11 -14.69 3.49
CA TYR A 10 -23.44 -14.98 4.72
C TYR A 10 -23.80 -16.39 5.17
N THR A 11 -22.86 -17.28 5.16
CA THR A 11 -23.03 -18.54 5.88
C THR A 11 -23.26 -18.21 7.36
N SER A 12 -23.97 -19.05 8.08
CA SER A 12 -24.33 -18.86 9.49
C SER A 12 -23.14 -18.56 10.43
N ALA A 13 -21.91 -18.80 9.99
CA ALA A 13 -20.68 -18.57 10.73
C ALA A 13 -20.09 -17.14 10.57
N TRP A 14 -20.41 -16.40 9.47
CA TRP A 14 -19.77 -15.13 9.12
C TRP A 14 -20.81 -14.01 9.14
N ARG A 15 -21.27 -13.66 10.33
CA ARG A 15 -22.47 -12.83 10.52
C ARG A 15 -22.19 -11.39 10.88
N TYR A 16 -20.95 -11.00 11.17
CA TYR A 16 -20.68 -9.67 11.73
C TYR A 16 -19.94 -8.80 10.74
N VAL A 17 -20.29 -7.50 10.74
CA VAL A 17 -19.66 -6.47 9.90
C VAL A 17 -19.43 -5.20 10.71
N GLU A 18 -18.42 -4.41 10.34
CA GLU A 18 -18.31 -3.03 10.81
C GLU A 18 -19.30 -2.15 10.03
N LEU A 19 -19.85 -1.15 10.70
CA LEU A 19 -20.73 -0.15 10.08
C LEU A 19 -20.10 1.23 10.13
N ALA A 20 -20.33 2.03 9.09
CA ALA A 20 -19.96 3.42 9.06
C ALA A 20 -20.98 4.26 8.30
N LYS A 21 -20.96 5.58 8.53
CA LYS A 21 -21.79 6.53 7.82
C LYS A 21 -20.99 7.75 7.40
N TYR A 22 -21.41 8.40 6.34
CA TYR A 22 -20.90 9.71 5.98
C TYR A 22 -21.45 10.77 6.94
N VAL A 23 -20.57 11.66 7.40
CA VAL A 23 -20.91 12.77 8.28
C VAL A 23 -20.66 14.09 7.54
N PRO A 24 -21.72 14.78 7.06
CA PRO A 24 -21.57 15.98 6.22
C PRO A 24 -20.75 17.09 6.88
N SER A 25 -20.95 17.33 8.18
CA SER A 25 -20.20 18.35 8.93
C SER A 25 -18.70 18.11 9.00
N LEU A 26 -18.26 16.85 8.79
CA LEU A 26 -16.85 16.45 8.81
C LEU A 26 -16.31 16.13 7.42
N GLY A 27 -17.17 16.08 6.40
CA GLY A 27 -16.79 15.72 5.02
C GLY A 27 -16.19 14.32 4.86
N ARG A 28 -16.44 13.39 5.78
CA ARG A 28 -15.81 12.07 5.81
C ARG A 28 -16.70 10.96 6.36
N ILE A 29 -16.30 9.74 6.07
CA ILE A 29 -16.93 8.52 6.61
C ILE A 29 -16.41 8.27 8.03
N ILE A 30 -17.34 8.04 8.97
CA ILE A 30 -17.04 7.72 10.37
C ILE A 30 -17.59 6.35 10.71
N ARG A 31 -16.74 5.46 11.21
CA ARG A 31 -17.16 4.15 11.75
C ARG A 31 -18.02 4.34 12.98
N ILE A 32 -19.02 3.47 13.10
CA ILE A 32 -19.80 3.35 14.34
C ILE A 32 -18.91 2.68 15.37
N LYS A 33 -18.69 3.37 16.49
CA LYS A 33 -17.86 2.90 17.58
C LYS A 33 -18.68 2.88 18.88
N LYS A 34 -18.30 2.01 19.79
CA LYS A 34 -18.67 2.07 21.20
C LYS A 34 -17.37 2.35 21.95
N GLU A 35 -17.32 3.52 22.62
CA GLU A 35 -16.07 4.06 23.15
C GLU A 35 -15.06 4.25 21.99
N ASP A 36 -13.86 3.68 22.03
CA ASP A 36 -12.90 3.76 20.95
C ASP A 36 -12.84 2.51 20.04
N ASP A 37 -13.62 1.45 20.38
CA ASP A 37 -13.59 0.20 19.64
C ASP A 37 -14.64 0.15 18.51
N PRO A 38 -14.29 -0.44 17.35
CA PRO A 38 -15.25 -0.72 16.29
C PRO A 38 -16.32 -1.69 16.80
N VAL A 39 -17.59 -1.36 16.51
CA VAL A 39 -18.69 -2.25 16.84
C VAL A 39 -18.95 -3.19 15.68
N LEU A 40 -18.76 -4.49 15.92
CA LEU A 40 -19.20 -5.54 15.00
C LEU A 40 -20.69 -5.81 15.20
N VAL A 41 -21.45 -5.56 14.14
CA VAL A 41 -22.92 -5.64 14.14
C VAL A 41 -23.34 -6.86 13.33
N ASP A 42 -24.34 -7.58 13.85
CA ASP A 42 -24.97 -8.68 13.12
C ASP A 42 -25.64 -8.13 11.85
N ILE A 43 -25.46 -8.83 10.73
CA ILE A 43 -26.00 -8.46 9.42
C ILE A 43 -27.53 -8.34 9.43
N ASP A 44 -28.23 -9.09 10.28
CA ASP A 44 -29.69 -8.99 10.43
C ASP A 44 -30.14 -7.61 10.94
N ARG A 45 -29.22 -6.77 11.37
CA ARG A 45 -29.49 -5.39 11.81
C ARG A 45 -29.24 -4.33 10.73
N LEU A 46 -28.86 -4.74 9.52
CA LEU A 46 -28.57 -3.80 8.43
C LEU A 46 -29.81 -2.97 8.04
N ASP A 47 -31.00 -3.57 8.03
CA ASP A 47 -32.22 -2.83 7.69
C ASP A 47 -32.57 -1.78 8.78
N ALA A 48 -32.44 -2.13 10.06
CA ALA A 48 -32.57 -1.17 11.13
C ALA A 48 -31.55 -0.03 11.07
N PHE A 49 -30.34 -0.32 10.55
CA PHE A 49 -29.31 0.68 10.31
C PHE A 49 -29.69 1.60 9.14
N ARG A 50 -30.27 1.06 8.05
CA ARG A 50 -30.81 1.83 6.93
C ARG A 50 -31.92 2.78 7.40
N ASP A 51 -32.90 2.26 8.13
CA ASP A 51 -34.02 3.04 8.64
C ASP A 51 -33.55 4.18 9.55
N LYS A 52 -32.61 3.89 10.46
CA LYS A 52 -32.06 4.88 11.39
C LYS A 52 -31.42 6.08 10.71
N TYR A 53 -30.83 5.91 9.55
CA TYR A 53 -30.07 6.95 8.83
C TYR A 53 -30.68 7.28 7.45
N ASN A 54 -31.96 6.99 7.24
CA ASN A 54 -32.66 7.24 5.97
C ASN A 54 -31.95 6.68 4.73
N ASN A 55 -31.24 5.57 4.92
CA ASN A 55 -30.48 4.88 3.89
C ASN A 55 -29.43 5.76 3.15
N LEU A 56 -28.99 6.88 3.76
CA LEU A 56 -28.12 7.88 3.14
C LEU A 56 -26.67 7.77 3.61
N GLY A 57 -25.74 7.62 2.67
CA GLY A 57 -24.30 7.64 2.94
C GLY A 57 -23.84 6.54 3.88
N LEU A 58 -24.34 5.32 3.71
CA LEU A 58 -24.06 4.17 4.58
C LEU A 58 -22.96 3.29 4.02
N TYR A 59 -22.17 2.72 4.93
CA TYR A 59 -21.01 1.88 4.61
C TYR A 59 -20.94 0.68 5.54
N THR A 60 -20.38 -0.42 5.01
CA THR A 60 -20.06 -1.63 5.75
C THR A 60 -18.62 -2.06 5.46
N SER A 61 -18.00 -2.85 6.35
CA SER A 61 -16.71 -3.46 6.03
C SER A 61 -16.85 -4.39 4.82
N VAL A 62 -15.77 -4.47 4.00
CA VAL A 62 -15.66 -5.51 2.96
C VAL A 62 -15.47 -6.89 3.58
N TRP A 63 -14.98 -6.92 4.81
CA TRP A 63 -14.75 -8.13 5.59
C TRP A 63 -15.95 -8.46 6.43
N GLN A 64 -16.22 -9.74 6.52
CA GLN A 64 -17.15 -10.36 7.44
C GLN A 64 -16.36 -11.04 8.54
N TYR A 65 -16.96 -11.08 9.72
CA TYR A 65 -16.32 -11.59 10.93
C TYR A 65 -17.15 -12.71 11.53
N ASN A 66 -16.49 -13.72 12.09
CA ASN A 66 -17.14 -14.86 12.74
C ASN A 66 -17.42 -14.63 14.24
N SER A 67 -17.01 -13.51 14.80
CA SER A 67 -17.20 -13.13 16.20
C SER A 67 -17.52 -11.64 16.30
N LYS A 68 -18.23 -11.24 17.38
CA LYS A 68 -18.41 -9.82 17.76
C LYS A 68 -17.14 -9.21 18.38
N ASP A 69 -16.26 -10.04 18.88
CA ASP A 69 -14.97 -9.64 19.44
C ASP A 69 -13.94 -9.57 18.30
N ILE A 70 -13.51 -8.36 17.97
CA ILE A 70 -12.61 -8.11 16.84
C ILE A 70 -11.21 -8.67 17.07
N ASP A 71 -10.80 -8.83 18.32
CA ASP A 71 -9.45 -9.29 18.69
C ASP A 71 -9.25 -10.78 18.41
N VAL A 72 -10.35 -11.56 18.49
CA VAL A 72 -10.34 -13.00 18.24
C VAL A 72 -11.02 -13.37 16.91
N ALA A 73 -11.67 -12.42 16.25
CA ALA A 73 -12.39 -12.65 15.00
C ALA A 73 -11.43 -12.96 13.85
N THR A 74 -11.75 -13.99 13.09
CA THR A 74 -11.17 -14.19 11.77
C THR A 74 -11.99 -13.48 10.71
N ARG A 75 -11.39 -13.25 9.54
CA ARG A 75 -11.99 -12.51 8.43
C ARG A 75 -12.29 -13.41 7.25
N MET A 76 -13.39 -13.13 6.60
CA MET A 76 -13.74 -13.66 5.28
C MET A 76 -14.30 -12.52 4.43
N GLY A 77 -14.25 -12.64 3.12
CA GLY A 77 -14.86 -11.68 2.20
C GLY A 77 -14.70 -12.13 0.76
N SER A 78 -15.58 -11.64 -0.09
CA SER A 78 -15.52 -11.82 -1.53
C SER A 78 -14.26 -11.15 -2.09
N LEU A 79 -13.67 -11.68 -3.15
CA LEU A 79 -12.68 -10.97 -3.94
C LEU A 79 -13.37 -9.77 -4.59
N TYR A 80 -12.76 -8.59 -4.48
CA TYR A 80 -13.40 -7.37 -4.93
C TYR A 80 -12.44 -6.47 -5.73
N PHE A 81 -13.03 -5.68 -6.64
CA PHE A 81 -12.35 -4.69 -7.45
C PHE A 81 -13.10 -3.36 -7.38
N ASP A 82 -12.39 -2.27 -7.22
CA ASP A 82 -12.90 -0.91 -7.24
C ASP A 82 -12.34 -0.18 -8.46
N LEU A 83 -13.21 0.16 -9.40
CA LEU A 83 -12.86 0.88 -10.61
C LEU A 83 -13.37 2.31 -10.48
N ASP A 84 -12.49 3.25 -10.22
CA ASP A 84 -12.79 4.66 -9.98
C ASP A 84 -11.94 5.57 -10.87
N ASN A 85 -12.60 6.34 -11.74
CA ASN A 85 -11.96 7.31 -12.61
C ASN A 85 -12.75 8.63 -12.61
N LYS A 86 -12.07 9.72 -12.92
CA LYS A 86 -12.71 11.03 -13.10
C LYS A 86 -13.69 11.00 -14.27
N ASP A 87 -13.33 10.30 -15.35
CA ASP A 87 -14.24 9.97 -16.44
C ASP A 87 -14.89 8.62 -16.17
N VAL A 88 -16.18 8.64 -15.85
CA VAL A 88 -16.95 7.45 -15.50
C VAL A 88 -17.08 6.48 -16.67
N ASN A 89 -17.00 6.95 -17.92
CA ASN A 89 -17.02 6.08 -19.09
C ASN A 89 -15.79 5.17 -19.14
N ILE A 90 -14.62 5.67 -18.73
CA ILE A 90 -13.42 4.84 -18.61
C ILE A 90 -13.65 3.73 -17.58
N SER A 91 -14.18 4.07 -16.38
CA SER A 91 -14.50 3.08 -15.37
C SER A 91 -15.51 2.04 -15.85
N LEU A 92 -16.52 2.45 -16.63
CA LEU A 92 -17.54 1.56 -17.20
C LEU A 92 -16.91 0.59 -18.22
N GLU A 93 -16.15 1.08 -19.16
CA GLU A 93 -15.53 0.24 -20.19
C GLU A 93 -14.49 -0.73 -19.59
N GLU A 94 -13.74 -0.29 -18.58
CA GLU A 94 -12.82 -1.15 -17.85
C GLU A 94 -13.57 -2.18 -16.99
N CYS A 95 -14.71 -1.80 -16.40
CA CYS A 95 -15.58 -2.71 -15.67
C CYS A 95 -16.13 -3.82 -16.58
N LYS A 96 -16.67 -3.47 -17.76
CA LYS A 96 -17.13 -4.43 -18.77
C LYS A 96 -16.03 -5.39 -19.20
N ARG A 97 -14.82 -4.87 -19.43
CA ARG A 97 -13.64 -5.68 -19.82
C ARG A 97 -13.20 -6.64 -18.73
N LEU A 98 -13.14 -6.16 -17.48
CA LEU A 98 -12.80 -6.99 -16.34
C LEU A 98 -13.87 -8.06 -16.07
N TYR A 99 -15.15 -7.69 -16.12
CA TYR A 99 -16.26 -8.62 -15.98
C TYR A 99 -16.20 -9.72 -17.05
N SER A 100 -16.05 -9.35 -18.33
CA SER A 100 -15.97 -10.31 -19.45
C SER A 100 -14.75 -11.23 -19.33
N TYR A 101 -13.65 -10.79 -18.74
CA TYR A 101 -12.51 -11.65 -18.45
C TYR A 101 -12.82 -12.63 -17.32
N LEU A 102 -13.38 -12.15 -16.22
CA LEU A 102 -13.68 -12.95 -15.05
C LEU A 102 -14.73 -14.03 -15.32
N SER A 103 -15.74 -13.75 -16.15
CA SER A 103 -16.79 -14.70 -16.54
C SER A 103 -16.28 -15.95 -17.27
N ASN A 104 -15.04 -15.95 -17.79
CA ASN A 104 -14.41 -17.14 -18.32
C ASN A 104 -13.99 -18.16 -17.25
N TYR A 105 -13.86 -17.72 -15.99
CA TYR A 105 -13.34 -18.52 -14.88
C TYR A 105 -14.34 -18.67 -13.73
N ILE A 106 -15.19 -17.66 -13.54
CA ILE A 106 -16.12 -17.56 -12.41
C ILE A 106 -17.53 -17.54 -12.98
N PRO A 107 -18.47 -18.33 -12.42
CA PRO A 107 -19.87 -18.32 -12.84
C PRO A 107 -20.46 -16.91 -12.75
N GLU A 108 -21.28 -16.53 -13.74
CA GLU A 108 -21.84 -15.17 -13.81
C GLU A 108 -22.70 -14.81 -12.58
N GLU A 109 -23.43 -15.78 -12.04
CA GLU A 109 -24.22 -15.63 -10.83
C GLU A 109 -23.37 -15.33 -9.59
N SER A 110 -22.07 -15.66 -9.62
CA SER A 110 -21.09 -15.38 -8.57
C SER A 110 -20.30 -14.11 -8.81
N LEU A 111 -20.55 -13.42 -9.94
CA LEU A 111 -19.98 -12.10 -10.29
C LEU A 111 -21.03 -11.02 -10.05
N ILE A 112 -20.82 -10.20 -9.03
CA ILE A 112 -21.77 -9.15 -8.67
C ILE A 112 -21.17 -7.81 -9.02
N VAL A 113 -21.81 -7.11 -9.94
CA VAL A 113 -21.40 -5.77 -10.36
C VAL A 113 -22.29 -4.72 -9.73
N TYR A 114 -21.69 -3.64 -9.24
CA TYR A 114 -22.41 -2.47 -8.74
C TYR A 114 -21.92 -1.19 -9.42
N TYR A 115 -22.85 -0.33 -9.76
CA TYR A 115 -22.57 1.09 -9.91
C TYR A 115 -22.55 1.74 -8.52
N THR A 116 -21.53 2.53 -8.19
CA THR A 116 -21.34 3.07 -6.84
C THR A 116 -22.22 4.29 -6.53
N GLY A 117 -22.99 4.77 -7.51
CA GLY A 117 -23.83 5.96 -7.42
C GLY A 117 -23.12 7.28 -7.70
N LYS A 118 -21.85 7.29 -8.14
CA LYS A 118 -21.13 8.52 -8.52
C LYS A 118 -20.22 8.33 -9.71
N LYS A 119 -19.00 7.77 -9.54
CA LYS A 119 -17.96 7.77 -10.55
C LYS A 119 -17.25 6.42 -10.74
N GLY A 120 -17.71 5.40 -10.10
CA GLY A 120 -17.03 4.11 -10.12
C GLY A 120 -17.97 2.92 -10.16
N PHE A 121 -17.34 1.77 -10.36
CA PHE A 121 -17.98 0.46 -10.37
C PHE A 121 -17.24 -0.48 -9.44
N HIS A 122 -17.98 -1.34 -8.75
CA HIS A 122 -17.41 -2.44 -7.98
C HIS A 122 -17.74 -3.76 -8.66
N ILE A 123 -16.77 -4.66 -8.71
CA ILE A 123 -17.01 -6.08 -9.01
C ILE A 123 -16.67 -6.87 -7.76
N GLU A 124 -17.57 -7.74 -7.34
CA GLU A 124 -17.39 -8.67 -6.23
C GLU A 124 -17.53 -10.10 -6.76
N CYS A 125 -16.56 -10.94 -6.43
CA CYS A 125 -16.56 -12.38 -6.78
C CYS A 125 -16.80 -13.15 -5.49
N GLU A 126 -17.91 -13.90 -5.43
CA GLU A 126 -18.38 -14.53 -4.21
C GLU A 126 -17.35 -15.50 -3.60
N ALA A 127 -17.12 -15.34 -2.30
CA ALA A 127 -16.10 -16.08 -1.57
C ALA A 127 -16.34 -17.60 -1.60
N LEU A 128 -17.61 -18.03 -1.51
CA LEU A 128 -17.95 -19.46 -1.52
C LEU A 128 -17.65 -20.08 -2.87
N ALA A 129 -18.06 -19.44 -3.97
CA ALA A 129 -17.80 -19.93 -5.32
C ALA A 129 -16.29 -20.09 -5.58
N LEU A 130 -15.48 -19.16 -5.11
CA LEU A 130 -14.04 -19.17 -5.25
C LEU A 130 -13.31 -20.07 -4.22
N GLY A 131 -14.02 -20.63 -3.25
CA GLY A 131 -13.39 -21.41 -2.18
C GLY A 131 -12.40 -20.59 -1.35
N ILE A 132 -12.63 -19.27 -1.19
CA ILE A 132 -11.74 -18.39 -0.45
C ILE A 132 -11.72 -18.81 1.02
N PRO A 133 -10.53 -19.12 1.59
CA PRO A 133 -10.43 -19.50 3.00
C PRO A 133 -10.59 -18.27 3.90
N ASN A 134 -10.95 -18.51 5.16
CA ASN A 134 -10.81 -17.50 6.18
C ASN A 134 -9.33 -17.21 6.45
N SER A 135 -8.92 -15.96 6.36
CA SER A 135 -7.52 -15.56 6.58
C SER A 135 -7.41 -14.07 6.87
N ASN A 136 -6.40 -13.72 7.64
CA ASN A 136 -6.04 -12.32 7.87
C ASN A 136 -5.17 -11.72 6.73
N ASP A 137 -4.73 -12.52 5.75
CA ASP A 137 -3.87 -12.09 4.64
C ASP A 137 -4.62 -11.98 3.29
N LEU A 138 -5.95 -12.11 3.29
CA LEU A 138 -6.78 -12.04 2.07
C LEU A 138 -6.53 -10.76 1.26
N HIS A 139 -6.37 -9.63 1.92
CA HIS A 139 -6.09 -8.35 1.27
C HIS A 139 -4.81 -8.39 0.40
N SER A 140 -3.80 -9.16 0.81
CA SER A 140 -2.56 -9.32 0.06
C SER A 140 -2.78 -10.16 -1.20
N VAL A 141 -3.54 -11.26 -1.11
CA VAL A 141 -3.91 -12.11 -2.25
C VAL A 141 -4.76 -11.33 -3.24
N PHE A 142 -5.77 -10.61 -2.76
CA PHE A 142 -6.67 -9.80 -3.60
C PHE A 142 -5.90 -8.69 -4.33
N ARG A 143 -4.98 -8.02 -3.63
CA ARG A 143 -4.10 -7.03 -4.24
C ARG A 143 -3.18 -7.64 -5.30
N PHE A 144 -2.67 -8.85 -5.08
CA PHE A 144 -1.84 -9.55 -6.05
C PHE A 144 -2.62 -9.86 -7.32
N ILE A 145 -3.84 -10.42 -7.19
CA ILE A 145 -4.75 -10.68 -8.31
C ILE A 145 -5.07 -9.39 -9.07
N ALA A 146 -5.44 -8.33 -8.36
CA ALA A 146 -5.77 -7.04 -8.97
C ALA A 146 -4.59 -6.43 -9.74
N ASN A 147 -3.36 -6.55 -9.22
CA ASN A 147 -2.16 -6.08 -9.92
C ASN A 147 -1.91 -6.85 -11.23
N ASP A 148 -2.07 -8.16 -11.22
CA ASP A 148 -1.92 -8.99 -12.42
C ASP A 148 -2.98 -8.66 -13.46
N LEU A 149 -4.25 -8.61 -13.07
CA LEU A 149 -5.35 -8.29 -13.95
C LEU A 149 -5.28 -6.86 -14.49
N SER A 150 -4.83 -5.89 -13.69
CA SER A 150 -4.61 -4.52 -14.16
C SER A 150 -3.62 -4.47 -15.31
N LYS A 151 -2.49 -5.17 -15.19
CA LYS A 151 -1.48 -5.24 -16.25
C LYS A 151 -2.00 -5.99 -17.47
N LYS A 152 -2.62 -7.15 -17.27
CA LYS A 152 -3.11 -8.05 -18.31
C LYS A 152 -4.22 -7.42 -19.16
N LEU A 153 -5.11 -6.67 -18.52
CA LEU A 153 -6.26 -6.03 -19.15
C LEU A 153 -6.05 -4.53 -19.42
N ASN A 154 -4.89 -3.99 -19.11
CA ASN A 154 -4.59 -2.56 -19.20
C ASN A 154 -5.66 -1.69 -18.52
N LEU A 155 -5.91 -1.97 -17.22
CA LEU A 155 -6.88 -1.22 -16.41
C LEU A 155 -6.17 -0.06 -15.70
N THR A 156 -6.70 1.13 -15.86
CA THR A 156 -6.16 2.38 -15.30
C THR A 156 -6.99 2.92 -14.13
N SER A 157 -8.23 2.46 -14.01
CA SER A 157 -9.21 2.90 -13.01
C SER A 157 -9.22 2.08 -11.72
N LEU A 158 -8.44 0.97 -11.64
CA LEU A 158 -8.37 0.19 -10.40
C LEU A 158 -7.72 0.96 -9.25
N ASP A 159 -8.48 1.12 -8.15
CA ASP A 159 -7.96 1.69 -6.91
C ASP A 159 -7.29 0.62 -6.04
N PHE A 160 -5.96 0.61 -6.03
CA PHE A 160 -5.18 -0.33 -5.20
C PHE A 160 -5.16 0.04 -3.71
N SER A 161 -5.62 1.22 -3.34
CA SER A 161 -5.71 1.63 -1.92
C SER A 161 -6.79 0.88 -1.15
N VAL A 162 -7.73 0.23 -1.87
CA VAL A 162 -8.83 -0.51 -1.26
C VAL A 162 -8.41 -1.83 -0.61
N TYR A 163 -7.26 -2.40 -0.97
CA TYR A 163 -6.77 -3.67 -0.42
C TYR A 163 -6.07 -3.46 0.91
N ASP A 164 -6.84 -3.22 1.94
CA ASP A 164 -6.39 -3.06 3.33
C ASP A 164 -7.24 -3.89 4.32
N LEU A 165 -6.76 -4.00 5.56
CA LEU A 165 -7.39 -4.81 6.60
C LEU A 165 -8.71 -4.23 7.13
N ARG A 166 -9.03 -2.96 6.83
CA ARG A 166 -10.15 -2.25 7.44
C ARG A 166 -10.96 -1.45 6.42
N ARG A 167 -11.01 -1.92 5.18
CA ARG A 167 -11.74 -1.25 4.11
C ARG A 167 -13.24 -1.19 4.41
N MET A 168 -13.80 0.00 4.22
CA MET A 168 -15.23 0.24 4.25
C MET A 168 -15.73 0.50 2.83
N TRP A 169 -16.82 -0.15 2.47
CA TRP A 169 -17.50 0.04 1.20
C TRP A 169 -18.92 0.55 1.41
N ARG A 170 -19.41 1.32 0.44
CA ARG A 170 -20.79 1.73 0.45
C ARG A 170 -21.70 0.51 0.51
N LEU A 171 -22.68 0.56 1.42
CA LEU A 171 -23.64 -0.52 1.59
C LEU A 171 -24.50 -0.66 0.31
N PRO A 172 -24.62 -1.86 -0.30
CA PRO A 172 -25.48 -2.08 -1.46
C PRO A 172 -26.89 -1.57 -1.21
N GLY A 173 -27.51 -0.92 -2.20
CA GLY A 173 -28.84 -0.31 -2.08
C GLY A 173 -28.91 0.97 -1.23
N SER A 174 -27.77 1.49 -0.69
CA SER A 174 -27.77 2.78 -0.01
C SER A 174 -27.58 3.94 -0.99
N ILE A 175 -28.09 5.11 -0.58
CA ILE A 175 -28.07 6.35 -1.36
C ILE A 175 -26.71 7.04 -1.20
N HIS A 176 -26.14 7.52 -2.31
CA HIS A 176 -24.93 8.31 -2.30
C HIS A 176 -25.23 9.74 -1.82
N GLN A 177 -24.48 10.21 -0.83
CA GLN A 177 -24.74 11.50 -0.15
C GLN A 177 -24.61 12.74 -1.06
N ASP A 178 -23.89 12.67 -2.20
CA ASP A 178 -23.65 13.83 -3.09
C ASP A 178 -24.54 13.81 -4.33
N THR A 179 -24.96 12.62 -4.79
CA THR A 179 -25.67 12.45 -6.08
C THR A 179 -27.10 12.03 -5.92
N ASN A 180 -27.50 11.54 -4.75
CA ASN A 180 -28.79 10.90 -4.47
C ASN A 180 -29.06 9.64 -5.31
N LEU A 181 -28.05 9.07 -5.96
CA LEU A 181 -28.14 7.79 -6.66
C LEU A 181 -27.86 6.63 -5.71
N TYR A 182 -28.45 5.48 -5.99
CA TYR A 182 -28.24 4.27 -5.21
C TYR A 182 -26.93 3.56 -5.61
N LYS A 183 -26.29 2.88 -4.65
CA LYS A 183 -25.33 1.82 -5.02
C LYS A 183 -26.16 0.65 -5.53
N THR A 184 -26.22 0.47 -6.83
CA THR A 184 -27.15 -0.40 -7.51
C THR A 184 -26.45 -1.62 -8.08
N LYS A 185 -26.98 -2.81 -7.80
CA LYS A 185 -26.57 -4.05 -8.48
C LYS A 185 -27.00 -3.99 -9.93
N LEU A 186 -26.09 -4.30 -10.84
CA LEU A 186 -26.32 -4.33 -12.27
C LEU A 186 -26.37 -5.78 -12.74
N ASP A 187 -27.42 -6.13 -13.47
CA ASP A 187 -27.44 -7.34 -14.29
C ASP A 187 -26.70 -7.09 -15.61
N ASN A 188 -26.47 -8.14 -16.40
CA ASN A 188 -25.75 -8.04 -17.67
C ASN A 188 -26.40 -7.08 -18.64
N SER A 189 -27.74 -7.02 -18.69
CA SER A 189 -28.44 -6.15 -19.63
C SER A 189 -28.18 -4.67 -19.33
N ILE A 190 -28.14 -4.32 -18.04
CA ILE A 190 -27.86 -2.95 -17.58
C ILE A 190 -26.35 -2.66 -17.60
N LEU A 191 -25.48 -3.61 -17.20
CA LEU A 191 -24.03 -3.41 -17.25
C LEU A 191 -23.54 -3.06 -18.66
N PHE A 192 -24.06 -3.74 -19.68
CA PHE A 192 -23.68 -3.52 -21.08
C PHE A 192 -24.48 -2.42 -21.80
N SER A 193 -25.35 -1.71 -21.10
CA SER A 193 -26.05 -0.54 -21.62
C SER A 193 -25.17 0.73 -21.59
N SER A 194 -25.76 1.88 -21.90
CA SER A 194 -25.10 3.17 -21.81
C SER A 194 -24.94 3.63 -20.36
N LEU A 195 -23.98 4.53 -20.09
CA LEU A 195 -23.82 5.14 -18.77
C LEU A 195 -25.09 5.90 -18.35
N GLU A 196 -25.79 6.52 -19.31
CA GLU A 196 -27.05 7.25 -19.06
C GLU A 196 -28.14 6.30 -18.54
N ASP A 197 -28.28 5.13 -19.15
CA ASP A 197 -29.24 4.10 -18.73
C ASP A 197 -28.91 3.57 -17.33
N ILE A 198 -27.62 3.34 -17.04
CA ILE A 198 -27.15 2.90 -15.71
C ILE A 198 -27.48 3.96 -14.65
N VAL A 199 -27.20 5.23 -14.93
CA VAL A 199 -27.51 6.34 -14.03
C VAL A 199 -29.02 6.45 -13.79
N LYS A 200 -29.83 6.36 -14.87
CA LYS A 200 -31.30 6.35 -14.78
C LYS A 200 -31.80 5.16 -13.97
N TYR A 201 -31.26 3.97 -14.20
CA TYR A 201 -31.62 2.77 -13.44
C TYR A 201 -31.27 2.91 -11.96
N SER A 202 -30.19 3.59 -11.63
CA SER A 202 -29.71 3.82 -10.28
C SER A 202 -30.38 5.01 -9.57
N SER A 203 -31.29 5.73 -10.21
CA SER A 203 -32.10 6.78 -9.58
C SER A 203 -33.25 6.22 -8.74
N GLU A 204 -33.59 4.95 -8.92
CA GLU A 204 -34.65 4.25 -8.20
C GLU A 204 -34.06 3.08 -7.38
N PRO A 205 -34.70 2.72 -6.25
CA PRO A 205 -34.25 1.58 -5.46
C PRO A 205 -34.43 0.27 -6.26
N GLN A 206 -33.36 -0.50 -6.35
CA GLN A 206 -33.34 -1.81 -7.01
C GLN A 206 -33.18 -2.93 -5.98
N ASP A 207 -33.54 -4.15 -6.38
CA ASP A 207 -33.24 -5.34 -5.59
C ASP A 207 -31.71 -5.54 -5.53
N TYR A 208 -31.18 -5.66 -4.33
CA TYR A 208 -29.77 -5.94 -4.07
C TYR A 208 -29.56 -7.34 -3.46
N SER A 209 -30.59 -8.17 -3.43
CA SER A 209 -30.47 -9.57 -2.99
C SER A 209 -29.45 -10.32 -3.86
N ILE A 210 -28.72 -11.22 -3.22
CA ILE A 210 -27.73 -12.07 -3.86
C ILE A 210 -28.23 -13.48 -3.70
N PRO A 211 -28.37 -14.24 -4.80
CA PRO A 211 -28.76 -15.64 -4.74
C PRO A 211 -27.79 -16.44 -3.87
N GLU A 212 -28.28 -17.52 -3.30
CA GLU A 212 -27.42 -18.48 -2.62
C GLU A 212 -26.42 -19.06 -3.63
N GLN A 213 -25.15 -19.09 -3.24
CA GLN A 213 -24.05 -19.47 -4.10
C GLN A 213 -23.55 -20.87 -3.73
N GLU A 214 -23.16 -21.63 -4.73
CA GLU A 214 -22.47 -22.89 -4.55
C GLU A 214 -20.99 -22.76 -4.87
N ARG A 215 -20.21 -23.69 -4.31
CA ARG A 215 -18.77 -23.78 -4.60
C ARG A 215 -18.57 -24.27 -6.03
N ASP A 216 -17.84 -23.53 -6.84
CA ASP A 216 -17.46 -23.90 -8.20
C ASP A 216 -15.99 -24.32 -8.27
N LEU A 217 -15.72 -25.55 -8.74
CA LEU A 217 -14.36 -26.10 -8.76
C LEU A 217 -13.43 -25.30 -9.67
N LYS A 218 -13.91 -24.86 -10.84
CA LYS A 218 -13.10 -24.07 -11.78
C LYS A 218 -12.71 -22.71 -11.18
N ALA A 219 -13.66 -22.07 -10.51
CA ALA A 219 -13.40 -20.79 -9.84
C ALA A 219 -12.46 -20.97 -8.64
N CYS A 220 -12.59 -22.07 -7.89
CA CYS A 220 -11.68 -22.42 -6.80
C CYS A 220 -10.25 -22.65 -7.30
N ASP A 221 -10.08 -23.38 -8.40
CA ASP A 221 -8.77 -23.63 -9.00
C ASP A 221 -8.13 -22.33 -9.46
N TRP A 222 -8.89 -21.46 -10.14
CA TRP A 222 -8.42 -20.16 -10.57
C TRP A 222 -7.92 -19.29 -9.39
N TYR A 223 -8.67 -19.21 -8.29
CA TYR A 223 -8.25 -18.47 -7.09
C TYR A 223 -7.04 -19.11 -6.41
N THR A 224 -7.02 -20.44 -6.33
CA THR A 224 -5.94 -21.22 -5.71
C THR A 224 -4.63 -21.01 -6.47
N ASP A 225 -4.66 -21.01 -7.80
CA ASP A 225 -3.49 -20.74 -8.64
C ASP A 225 -2.87 -19.38 -8.34
N TYR A 226 -3.69 -18.33 -8.24
CA TYR A 226 -3.20 -17.00 -7.84
C TYR A 226 -2.64 -16.98 -6.42
N SER A 227 -3.27 -17.67 -5.49
CA SER A 227 -2.78 -17.78 -4.11
C SER A 227 -1.41 -18.46 -4.05
N ILE A 228 -1.22 -19.54 -4.81
CA ILE A 228 0.06 -20.25 -4.94
C ILE A 228 1.10 -19.34 -5.61
N GLN A 229 0.77 -18.69 -6.73
CA GLN A 229 1.67 -17.78 -7.41
C GLN A 229 2.15 -16.66 -6.48
N MET A 230 1.24 -16.05 -5.70
CA MET A 230 1.61 -15.04 -4.72
C MET A 230 2.59 -15.60 -3.67
N GLN A 231 2.38 -16.83 -3.18
CA GLN A 231 3.31 -17.45 -2.22
C GLN A 231 4.69 -17.72 -2.87
N VAL A 232 4.71 -18.19 -4.10
CA VAL A 232 5.96 -18.38 -4.86
C VAL A 232 6.69 -17.05 -5.03
N GLU A 233 6.00 -15.98 -5.42
CA GLU A 233 6.58 -14.64 -5.53
C GLU A 233 7.09 -14.11 -4.18
N LYS A 234 6.33 -14.30 -3.12
CA LYS A 234 6.69 -13.91 -1.75
C LYS A 234 7.94 -14.66 -1.25
N ASN A 235 8.08 -15.93 -1.64
CA ASN A 235 9.21 -16.80 -1.25
C ASN A 235 10.35 -16.81 -2.28
N ARG A 236 10.21 -16.10 -3.42
CA ARG A 236 11.30 -15.96 -4.38
C ARG A 236 12.54 -15.38 -3.69
N PRO A 237 13.74 -15.91 -3.93
CA PRO A 237 14.95 -15.30 -3.40
C PRO A 237 14.98 -13.81 -3.70
N LYS A 238 15.18 -13.02 -2.64
CA LYS A 238 15.22 -11.56 -2.76
C LYS A 238 16.54 -11.20 -3.40
N ASP A 239 16.57 -11.07 -4.72
CA ASP A 239 17.72 -10.56 -5.47
C ASP A 239 17.59 -9.03 -5.60
N PRO A 240 18.36 -8.27 -4.82
CA PRO A 240 18.33 -6.81 -4.89
C PRO A 240 18.76 -6.27 -6.26
N LEU A 241 19.69 -6.97 -6.94
CA LEU A 241 20.22 -6.55 -8.22
C LEU A 241 19.23 -6.69 -9.36
N ALA A 242 18.51 -7.83 -9.42
CA ALA A 242 17.52 -8.06 -10.47
C ALA A 242 16.41 -7.01 -10.42
N TYR A 243 15.88 -6.70 -9.22
CA TYR A 243 14.86 -5.68 -9.05
C TYR A 243 15.38 -4.27 -9.40
N PHE A 244 16.60 -3.95 -8.98
CA PHE A 244 17.23 -2.67 -9.26
C PHE A 244 17.47 -2.44 -10.76
N ASN A 245 17.92 -3.47 -11.49
CA ASN A 245 18.13 -3.41 -12.92
C ASN A 245 16.83 -3.22 -13.72
N GLU A 246 15.71 -3.80 -13.23
CA GLU A 246 14.39 -3.69 -13.86
C GLU A 246 13.70 -2.34 -13.61
N HIS A 247 13.88 -1.76 -12.41
CA HIS A 247 13.13 -0.60 -11.91
C HIS A 247 14.02 0.57 -11.47
N GLY A 248 15.28 0.58 -11.91
CA GLY A 248 16.30 1.52 -11.47
C GLY A 248 15.83 2.96 -11.33
N SER A 249 16.09 3.56 -10.19
CA SER A 249 15.72 4.95 -9.91
C SER A 249 16.59 5.91 -10.72
N LYS A 250 15.97 6.94 -11.30
CA LYS A 250 16.71 8.05 -11.90
C LYS A 250 17.50 8.79 -10.82
N ARG A 251 18.79 8.95 -11.04
CA ARG A 251 19.76 9.55 -10.12
C ARG A 251 19.47 11.02 -9.86
N VAL A 252 19.73 11.45 -8.64
CA VAL A 252 19.97 12.86 -8.34
C VAL A 252 21.22 13.01 -7.51
N THR A 253 22.14 13.74 -8.08
CA THR A 253 23.43 14.05 -7.49
C THR A 253 23.51 15.53 -7.17
N SER A 254 23.45 15.91 -5.91
CA SER A 254 23.82 17.25 -5.50
C SER A 254 24.44 17.26 -4.11
N PHE A 255 25.73 16.98 -4.08
CA PHE A 255 26.64 17.36 -3.00
C PHE A 255 27.88 17.95 -3.64
N GLY A 256 27.88 19.27 -3.88
CA GLY A 256 29.00 19.95 -4.50
C GLY A 256 29.26 19.52 -5.97
N ASP A 257 30.05 20.30 -6.68
CA ASP A 257 30.40 20.08 -8.07
C ASP A 257 31.40 18.90 -8.20
N GLY A 258 30.91 17.70 -8.49
CA GLY A 258 31.73 16.49 -8.73
C GLY A 258 30.94 15.21 -8.69
N GLU A 259 31.32 14.25 -9.54
CA GLU A 259 30.76 12.92 -9.54
C GLU A 259 31.12 12.18 -8.24
N LYS A 260 30.15 11.57 -7.58
CA LYS A 260 30.35 10.91 -6.29
C LYS A 260 30.51 9.42 -6.48
N VAL A 261 31.58 8.90 -5.92
CA VAL A 261 31.86 7.48 -5.89
C VAL A 261 31.59 6.93 -4.51
N PHE A 262 30.71 5.92 -4.43
CA PHE A 262 30.42 5.23 -3.17
C PHE A 262 31.60 4.37 -2.74
N ASN A 263 31.97 4.47 -1.46
CA ASN A 263 33.07 3.70 -0.88
C ASN A 263 32.60 2.93 0.37
N LYS A 264 32.10 1.70 0.14
CA LYS A 264 31.62 0.78 1.18
C LYS A 264 32.68 0.49 2.26
N VAL A 265 33.94 0.23 1.83
CA VAL A 265 35.04 -0.12 2.76
C VAL A 265 35.32 1.03 3.70
N ARG A 266 35.44 2.24 3.18
CA ARG A 266 35.67 3.45 3.97
C ARG A 266 34.52 3.73 4.92
N LEU A 267 33.26 3.56 4.47
CA LEU A 267 32.07 3.74 5.31
C LEU A 267 32.08 2.78 6.50
N LEU A 268 32.26 1.49 6.25
CA LEU A 268 32.27 0.46 7.27
C LEU A 268 33.47 0.59 8.24
N HIS A 269 34.61 1.06 7.73
CA HIS A 269 35.76 1.32 8.58
C HIS A 269 35.54 2.51 9.52
N SER A 270 34.85 3.56 9.04
CA SER A 270 34.75 4.83 9.74
C SER A 270 33.45 5.03 10.51
N CYS A 271 32.41 4.25 10.25
CA CYS A 271 31.10 4.39 10.91
C CYS A 271 30.68 3.08 11.57
N SER A 272 30.89 2.97 12.88
CA SER A 272 30.50 1.80 13.67
C SER A 272 28.96 1.60 13.74
N ALA A 273 28.18 2.67 13.62
CA ALA A 273 26.72 2.57 13.58
C ALA A 273 26.23 1.79 12.34
N ILE A 274 26.72 2.13 11.14
CA ILE A 274 26.37 1.40 9.90
C ILE A 274 26.82 -0.08 10.00
N LYS A 275 28.02 -0.32 10.50
CA LYS A 275 28.53 -1.68 10.70
C LYS A 275 27.67 -2.50 11.66
N ARG A 276 27.21 -1.87 12.75
CA ARG A 276 26.31 -2.51 13.73
C ARG A 276 24.94 -2.83 13.09
N ILE A 277 24.35 -1.86 12.38
CA ILE A 277 23.04 -2.05 11.73
C ILE A 277 23.10 -3.16 10.67
N GLU A 278 24.18 -3.22 9.86
CA GLU A 278 24.38 -4.31 8.92
C GLU A 278 24.45 -5.68 9.62
N LYS A 279 25.15 -5.75 10.76
CA LYS A 279 25.23 -6.95 11.59
C LYS A 279 23.85 -7.33 12.15
N GLU A 280 23.11 -6.36 12.71
CA GLU A 280 21.76 -6.56 13.24
C GLU A 280 20.79 -7.09 12.19
N ALA A 281 20.83 -6.56 10.96
CA ALA A 281 20.02 -7.06 9.85
C ALA A 281 20.29 -8.55 9.57
N LYS A 282 21.57 -8.96 9.62
CA LYS A 282 21.99 -10.36 9.35
C LYS A 282 21.61 -11.32 10.49
N GLU A 283 21.80 -10.90 11.73
CA GLU A 283 21.59 -11.73 12.91
C GLU A 283 20.13 -11.77 13.37
N ASN A 284 19.48 -10.60 13.50
CA ASN A 284 18.13 -10.47 14.02
C ASN A 284 17.05 -10.60 12.96
N LYS A 285 17.43 -10.61 11.67
CA LYS A 285 16.49 -10.65 10.54
C LYS A 285 15.45 -9.53 10.54
N HIS A 286 15.73 -8.47 11.29
CA HIS A 286 14.84 -7.31 11.45
C HIS A 286 15.66 -6.05 11.72
N LEU A 287 15.18 -4.93 11.21
CA LEU A 287 15.63 -3.58 11.55
C LEU A 287 14.45 -2.72 11.95
N ASP A 288 14.62 -1.92 12.99
CA ASP A 288 13.64 -0.93 13.39
C ASP A 288 13.48 0.21 12.35
N HIS A 289 12.46 1.01 12.53
CA HIS A 289 12.13 2.10 11.61
C HIS A 289 13.25 3.16 11.53
N GLU A 290 13.82 3.56 12.66
CA GLU A 290 14.87 4.59 12.73
C GLU A 290 16.16 4.12 12.06
N SER A 291 16.53 2.86 12.23
CA SER A 291 17.68 2.25 11.54
C SER A 291 17.51 2.30 10.03
N ARG A 292 16.30 2.02 9.52
CA ARG A 292 15.99 2.10 8.07
C ARG A 292 16.05 3.53 7.55
N LEU A 293 15.48 4.50 8.30
CA LEU A 293 15.56 5.93 7.95
C LEU A 293 17.00 6.44 7.95
N PHE A 294 17.79 6.03 8.93
CA PHE A 294 19.20 6.37 9.01
C PHE A 294 19.98 5.86 7.80
N LEU A 295 19.80 4.57 7.43
CA LEU A 295 20.40 4.00 6.22
C LEU A 295 19.97 4.76 4.96
N CYS A 296 18.69 5.05 4.78
CA CYS A 296 18.18 5.83 3.65
C CYS A 296 18.82 7.22 3.59
N SER A 297 19.04 7.85 4.75
CA SER A 297 19.64 9.19 4.80
C SER A 297 21.09 9.23 4.34
N ILE A 298 21.79 8.10 4.33
CA ILE A 298 23.22 8.00 4.00
C ILE A 298 23.43 7.32 2.64
N LEU A 299 22.62 6.30 2.29
CA LEU A 299 22.89 5.38 1.19
C LEU A 299 22.02 5.63 -0.07
N THR A 300 21.45 6.84 -0.24
CA THR A 300 20.58 7.14 -1.39
C THR A 300 21.15 8.17 -2.36
N TYR A 301 22.46 8.25 -2.51
CA TYR A 301 23.11 9.27 -3.34
C TYR A 301 23.74 8.74 -4.62
N THR A 302 23.98 7.44 -4.74
CA THR A 302 24.49 6.79 -5.94
C THR A 302 23.81 5.43 -6.11
N ASP A 303 23.84 4.89 -7.33
CA ASP A 303 23.24 3.58 -7.60
C ASP A 303 23.92 2.48 -6.77
N ASP A 304 25.26 2.50 -6.67
CA ASP A 304 26.02 1.53 -5.87
C ASP A 304 25.66 1.59 -4.38
N SER A 305 25.41 2.77 -3.84
CA SER A 305 25.00 2.93 -2.44
C SER A 305 23.55 2.47 -2.21
N ILE A 306 22.66 2.70 -3.16
CA ILE A 306 21.27 2.20 -3.13
C ILE A 306 21.27 0.67 -3.23
N GLN A 307 22.11 0.10 -4.10
CA GLN A 307 22.30 -1.35 -4.16
C GLN A 307 22.76 -1.92 -2.82
N TYR A 308 23.77 -1.30 -2.21
CA TYR A 308 24.22 -1.72 -0.87
C TYR A 308 23.13 -1.57 0.20
N LEU A 309 22.30 -0.55 0.12
CA LEU A 309 21.11 -0.43 1.01
C LEU A 309 20.16 -1.62 0.84
N HIS A 310 19.89 -2.02 -0.39
CA HIS A 310 19.08 -3.22 -0.68
C HIS A 310 19.75 -4.50 -0.17
N GLU A 311 21.08 -4.63 -0.29
CA GLU A 311 21.83 -5.76 0.28
C GLU A 311 21.62 -5.87 1.80
N ILE A 312 21.70 -4.75 2.54
CA ILE A 312 21.44 -4.75 3.98
C ILE A 312 20.00 -5.16 4.28
N LEU A 313 19.04 -4.50 3.64
CA LEU A 313 17.61 -4.73 3.88
C LEU A 313 17.16 -6.13 3.51
N SER A 314 17.77 -6.76 2.49
CA SER A 314 17.44 -8.12 2.04
C SER A 314 17.71 -9.20 3.09
N ASN A 315 18.49 -8.89 4.14
CA ASN A 315 18.67 -9.80 5.27
C ASN A 315 17.47 -9.81 6.23
N CYS A 316 16.54 -8.83 6.14
CA CYS A 316 15.37 -8.75 7.00
C CYS A 316 14.21 -9.59 6.43
N ASP A 317 13.47 -10.29 7.30
CA ASP A 317 12.37 -11.18 6.90
C ASP A 317 11.20 -10.43 6.25
N ASP A 318 11.01 -9.16 6.61
CA ASP A 318 9.96 -8.29 6.06
C ASP A 318 10.38 -7.52 4.80
N TYR A 319 11.58 -7.81 4.25
CA TYR A 319 12.08 -7.13 3.05
C TYR A 319 11.20 -7.43 1.83
N ASN A 320 10.83 -6.35 1.14
CA ASN A 320 10.17 -6.40 -0.15
C ASN A 320 10.83 -5.39 -1.09
N PRO A 321 11.45 -5.83 -2.20
CA PRO A 321 12.19 -4.95 -3.11
C PRO A 321 11.35 -3.76 -3.61
N GLY A 322 10.10 -4.01 -4.02
CA GLY A 322 9.21 -2.97 -4.54
C GLY A 322 8.85 -1.92 -3.50
N ARG A 323 8.51 -2.35 -2.28
CA ARG A 323 8.20 -1.44 -1.18
C ARG A 323 9.44 -0.64 -0.77
N SER A 324 10.59 -1.30 -0.64
CA SER A 324 11.84 -0.65 -0.28
C SER A 324 12.25 0.39 -1.31
N SER A 325 12.19 0.07 -2.61
CA SER A 325 12.48 1.02 -3.68
C SER A 325 11.49 2.19 -3.71
N ALA A 326 10.21 1.96 -3.43
CA ALA A 326 9.23 3.05 -3.32
C ALA A 326 9.57 4.03 -2.19
N HIS A 327 9.96 3.53 -1.02
CA HIS A 327 10.41 4.36 0.12
C HIS A 327 11.71 5.12 -0.19
N ILE A 328 12.68 4.45 -0.82
CA ILE A 328 13.94 5.08 -1.23
C ILE A 328 13.66 6.21 -2.22
N ASN A 329 12.81 5.98 -3.22
CA ASN A 329 12.44 6.99 -4.21
C ASN A 329 11.68 8.17 -3.58
N ASP A 330 10.78 7.94 -2.62
CA ASP A 330 10.12 9.01 -1.87
C ASP A 330 11.13 9.83 -1.06
N TRP A 331 12.09 9.17 -0.42
CA TRP A 331 13.17 9.86 0.29
C TRP A 331 14.00 10.76 -0.64
N ILE A 332 14.37 10.24 -1.81
CA ILE A 332 15.10 10.99 -2.84
C ILE A 332 14.28 12.21 -3.31
N LYS A 333 13.01 12.01 -3.65
CA LYS A 333 12.11 13.08 -4.08
C LYS A 333 11.95 14.20 -3.04
N ARG A 334 11.80 13.86 -1.77
CA ARG A 334 11.72 14.84 -0.67
C ARG A 334 13.01 15.64 -0.52
N ARG A 335 14.15 15.00 -0.71
CA ARG A 335 15.45 15.68 -0.68
C ARG A 335 15.58 16.65 -1.85
N GLU A 336 15.20 16.26 -3.06
CA GLU A 336 15.22 17.10 -4.25
C GLU A 336 14.32 18.32 -4.12
N ALA A 337 13.15 18.12 -3.54
CA ALA A 337 12.18 19.18 -3.27
C ALA A 337 12.58 20.09 -2.09
N GLY A 338 13.66 19.76 -1.37
CA GLY A 338 14.11 20.54 -0.20
C GLY A 338 13.21 20.42 1.04
N ILE A 339 12.21 19.50 1.02
CA ILE A 339 11.22 19.33 2.09
C ILE A 339 11.57 18.22 3.09
N GLY A 340 12.73 17.58 2.94
CA GLY A 340 13.18 16.49 3.81
C GLY A 340 14.33 15.70 3.21
N GLY A 341 14.51 14.43 3.65
CA GLY A 341 15.53 13.54 3.08
C GLY A 341 16.98 13.94 3.29
N ARG A 342 17.26 14.83 4.27
CA ARG A 342 18.64 15.27 4.58
C ARG A 342 19.40 14.17 5.29
N PRO A 343 20.75 14.09 5.11
CA PRO A 343 21.56 13.14 5.85
C PRO A 343 21.44 13.36 7.36
N TYR A 344 21.37 12.29 8.11
CA TYR A 344 21.49 12.40 9.57
C TYR A 344 22.89 12.89 9.94
N THR A 345 22.93 13.84 10.86
CA THR A 345 24.17 14.12 11.61
C THR A 345 24.40 13.01 12.62
N CYS A 346 25.64 12.84 13.10
CA CYS A 346 25.93 11.89 14.15
C CYS A 346 25.14 12.17 15.44
N GLU A 347 24.95 13.46 15.77
CA GLU A 347 24.13 13.91 16.90
C GLU A 347 22.67 13.45 16.74
N ARG A 348 22.07 13.65 15.56
CA ARG A 348 20.71 13.18 15.29
C ARG A 348 20.60 11.66 15.33
N ALA A 349 21.60 10.93 14.80
CA ALA A 349 21.63 9.49 14.87
C ALA A 349 21.71 8.99 16.32
N ASN A 350 22.51 9.63 17.16
CA ASN A 350 22.61 9.30 18.59
C ASN A 350 21.29 9.60 19.32
N SER A 351 20.66 10.75 19.05
CA SER A 351 19.35 11.09 19.64
C SER A 351 18.23 10.14 19.21
N ALA A 352 18.31 9.58 18.00
CA ALA A 352 17.38 8.56 17.51
C ALA A 352 17.74 7.12 17.95
N GLY A 353 18.78 6.93 18.76
CA GLY A 353 19.19 5.61 19.26
C GLY A 353 19.93 4.74 18.24
N VAL A 354 20.17 5.24 17.02
CA VAL A 354 20.83 4.49 15.93
C VAL A 354 22.29 4.88 15.74
N GLY A 355 22.80 5.86 16.45
CA GLY A 355 24.18 6.30 16.41
C GLY A 355 25.14 5.35 17.12
N CYS A 356 26.42 5.72 17.13
CA CYS A 356 27.47 4.90 17.74
C CYS A 356 27.80 5.27 19.21
N GLY A 357 27.08 6.22 19.81
CA GLY A 357 27.33 6.69 21.19
C GLY A 357 28.60 7.53 21.29
N ASP A 358 29.72 6.88 21.43
CA ASP A 358 31.04 7.53 21.55
C ASP A 358 31.81 7.50 20.23
N CYS A 359 31.50 8.43 19.35
CA CYS A 359 32.25 8.57 18.11
C CYS A 359 33.47 9.50 18.31
N SER A 360 34.68 8.98 18.18
CA SER A 360 35.93 9.75 18.25
C SER A 360 36.02 10.87 17.21
N LEU A 361 35.07 10.91 16.26
CA LEU A 361 34.98 11.92 15.20
C LEU A 361 34.13 13.15 15.60
N GLU A 362 33.35 13.07 16.68
CA GLU A 362 32.55 14.21 17.20
C GLU A 362 33.40 15.36 17.76
N HIS A 363 34.66 15.09 18.09
CA HIS A 363 35.55 16.02 18.78
C HIS A 363 36.82 16.36 17.99
N LYS A 364 36.78 16.37 16.67
CA LYS A 364 37.93 16.90 15.92
C LYS A 364 37.89 18.42 15.94
N ASN A 365 38.77 19.00 16.73
CA ASN A 365 39.09 20.42 16.68
C ASN A 365 39.47 20.81 15.26
N LYS A 366 38.81 21.83 14.73
CA LYS A 366 39.10 22.37 13.40
C LYS A 366 40.04 23.59 13.60
N TRP A 367 41.23 23.48 13.08
CA TRP A 367 42.14 24.63 12.98
C TRP A 367 41.70 25.45 11.75
N ILE A 368 41.30 26.69 11.98
CA ILE A 368 41.04 27.67 10.92
C ILE A 368 42.12 28.72 10.90
N LYS A 369 42.56 29.06 9.68
CA LYS A 369 43.56 30.12 9.48
C LYS A 369 42.84 31.44 9.48
N ILE A 370 43.16 32.28 10.48
CA ILE A 370 42.69 33.65 10.56
C ILE A 370 43.92 34.54 10.41
N GLY A 371 44.10 35.18 9.24
CA GLY A 371 45.33 35.85 8.89
C GLY A 371 46.51 34.90 8.77
N GLU A 372 47.59 35.14 9.46
CA GLU A 372 48.77 34.25 9.49
C GLU A 372 48.77 33.24 10.62
N THR A 373 47.75 33.27 11.50
CA THR A 373 47.68 32.44 12.71
C THR A 373 46.62 31.36 12.54
N PHE A 374 46.91 30.13 13.02
CA PHE A 374 45.93 29.06 13.14
C PHE A 374 45.28 29.14 14.51
N VAL A 375 43.95 29.27 14.54
CA VAL A 375 43.16 29.26 15.76
C VAL A 375 42.34 27.99 15.85
N GLU A 376 42.44 27.32 16.97
CA GLU A 376 41.58 26.17 17.26
C GLU A 376 40.17 26.65 17.59
N THR A 377 39.21 26.32 16.75
CA THR A 377 37.81 26.63 17.01
C THR A 377 37.09 25.40 17.53
N SER A 378 36.40 25.61 18.63
CA SER A 378 35.50 24.61 19.23
C SER A 378 34.14 24.55 18.55
N GLU A 379 34.02 24.95 17.27
CA GLU A 379 32.78 24.71 16.53
C GLU A 379 32.50 23.23 16.48
N LYS A 380 31.42 22.84 17.14
CA LYS A 380 30.82 21.52 17.00
C LYS A 380 30.40 21.34 15.55
N ILE A 381 31.33 20.83 14.74
CA ILE A 381 30.96 20.36 13.40
C ILE A 381 30.29 19.03 13.67
N SER A 382 28.95 19.00 13.59
CA SER A 382 28.22 17.77 13.67
C SER A 382 28.62 16.87 12.47
N PRO A 383 29.47 15.88 12.67
CA PRO A 383 29.89 14.99 11.58
C PRO A 383 28.66 14.22 11.10
N SER A 384 28.69 13.82 9.82
CA SER A 384 27.67 12.94 9.26
C SER A 384 28.36 11.75 8.61
N PRO A 385 27.84 10.53 8.78
CA PRO A 385 28.38 9.31 8.16
C PRO A 385 28.50 9.42 6.65
N ILE A 386 27.72 10.27 6.02
CA ILE A 386 27.76 10.50 4.56
C ILE A 386 29.17 10.91 4.06
N ARG A 387 29.97 11.59 4.89
CA ARG A 387 31.33 11.98 4.53
C ARG A 387 32.29 10.81 4.34
N PHE A 388 31.93 9.66 4.89
CA PHE A 388 32.71 8.43 4.77
C PHE A 388 32.19 7.54 3.62
N ALA A 389 30.92 7.71 3.26
CA ALA A 389 30.28 6.93 2.22
C ALA A 389 30.74 7.32 0.80
N TYR A 390 31.11 8.60 0.59
CA TYR A 390 31.38 9.11 -0.74
C TYR A 390 32.73 9.83 -0.83
N THR A 391 33.38 9.67 -2.00
CA THR A 391 34.55 10.45 -2.43
C THR A 391 34.18 11.21 -3.70
N ASN A 392 34.78 12.36 -3.93
CA ASN A 392 34.67 13.05 -5.21
C ASN A 392 35.77 12.56 -6.12
N GLU A 393 35.48 12.15 -7.34
CA GLU A 393 36.50 12.00 -8.36
C GLU A 393 37.12 13.38 -8.64
N LYS A 394 38.41 13.50 -8.45
CA LYS A 394 39.15 14.65 -8.99
C LYS A 394 39.07 14.53 -10.51
N LYS A 395 38.42 15.47 -11.20
CA LYS A 395 38.65 15.61 -12.66
C LYS A 395 40.13 15.64 -12.86
N GLY A 396 40.66 14.66 -13.57
CA GLY A 396 42.07 14.55 -13.89
C GLY A 396 42.53 15.83 -14.57
N GLY A 397 43.37 16.60 -13.89
CA GLY A 397 44.15 17.62 -14.54
C GLY A 397 45.11 16.89 -15.46
N THR A 398 44.96 17.06 -16.74
CA THR A 398 46.01 16.80 -17.74
C THR A 398 47.23 17.60 -17.32
N THR A 399 48.22 16.93 -16.78
CA THR A 399 49.59 17.44 -16.76
C THR A 399 50.07 17.33 -18.18
N ASP A 400 49.82 18.37 -18.99
CA ASP A 400 50.63 18.61 -20.17
C ASP A 400 52.03 18.95 -19.70
N GLY A 401 52.98 18.26 -20.34
CA GLY A 401 54.35 18.20 -19.96
C GLY A 401 55.14 19.54 -20.04
N GLU A 402 56.18 19.54 -19.34
CA GLU A 402 57.53 19.81 -19.83
C GLU A 402 58.54 19.17 -18.87
#